data_baf93f269dc4962b031db58e7d6bb138
#
_entry.id   baf93f269dc4962b031db58e7d6bb138
#
_cell.length_a   1.000
_cell.length_b   1.000
_cell.length_c   1.000
_cell.angle_alpha   90.00
_cell.angle_beta   90.00
_cell.angle_gamma   90.00
#
_symmetry.space_group_name_H-M   'P 1'
#
loop_
_entity.id
_entity.type
_entity.pdbx_description
1 polymer ?
#
loop_
_entity_poly.entity_id
_entity_poly.type
_entity_poly.pdbx_seq_one_letter_code
_entity_poly.pdbx_strand_id
1 'polypeptide(L)'
;SVDASTGKLILYGAGTKNIPAAVYLVDLEISSGGVTQVKEGVCRIQLKDNSAKAVTVSATWGTTDSDKAPADVSSKELSEEELQEFAGALGSAYNKNYGYLILKVKDRRNQSISWKDRWVPRTNKNNFETANPWAEIIYTDEAVIVPYPVPSYPVVSQSTGNAVQYKVEKANTAFRKDLFFDCNLSVTQKGVFEIECRLTDSEVQGKATVLPSGKKLFFPVQDDLRSMDFYDDNSRLSYHRMVSSENFVVFWEKGFGDDPKSAPPLNGVDMTVDLDDLLEKGERFYKLYHDSLNFVTPGNSNVDSIRMMVIVHYTTTWTANGGGYDDVIGALWVNPATMKPVGQTIAHEFGHSFQYQVYCDDPNKEAGFRQGQSGTSQDGNSFWEMCAQHMAWQNIALFPEWNCDVPIYLANHHRGFMHEWLRYQAFYLMEYWRMKHGEDMLGRVWRESKSHE
;
A
#
# COMPACT_ATOMS: atom_id res chain seq x y z
N SER A 1 -31.28 36.19 -20.14
CA SER A 1 -31.52 36.83 -21.46
C SER A 1 -32.76 36.29 -22.10
N VAL A 2 -33.33 37.05 -23.03
CA VAL A 2 -34.45 36.60 -23.89
C VAL A 2 -33.88 36.36 -25.27
N ASP A 3 -34.14 35.20 -25.83
CA ASP A 3 -33.81 34.93 -27.22
C ASP A 3 -34.84 35.68 -28.13
N ALA A 4 -34.37 36.68 -28.82
CA ALA A 4 -35.20 37.56 -29.64
C ALA A 4 -35.90 36.84 -30.82
N SER A 5 -35.37 35.71 -31.30
CA SER A 5 -35.92 34.94 -32.41
C SER A 5 -37.00 33.96 -31.98
N THR A 6 -36.91 33.43 -30.77
CA THR A 6 -37.82 32.41 -30.25
C THR A 6 -38.71 32.88 -29.10
N GLY A 7 -38.42 34.04 -28.53
CA GLY A 7 -39.10 34.56 -27.32
C GLY A 7 -38.80 33.76 -26.07
N LYS A 8 -37.82 32.85 -26.09
CA LYS A 8 -37.46 32.01 -24.93
C LYS A 8 -36.66 32.80 -23.90
N LEU A 9 -37.08 32.72 -22.66
CA LEU A 9 -36.30 33.20 -21.51
C LEU A 9 -35.21 32.18 -21.21
N ILE A 10 -33.95 32.59 -21.31
CA ILE A 10 -32.79 31.75 -21.01
C ILE A 10 -32.22 32.18 -19.67
N LEU A 11 -32.29 31.29 -18.71
CA LEU A 11 -31.62 31.44 -17.38
C LEU A 11 -30.31 30.66 -17.41
N TYR A 12 -29.21 31.36 -17.17
CA TYR A 12 -27.89 30.73 -17.10
C TYR A 12 -27.59 30.25 -15.69
N GLY A 13 -27.27 28.98 -15.52
CA GLY A 13 -27.06 28.37 -14.20
C GLY A 13 -25.99 29.07 -13.33
N ALA A 14 -24.97 29.61 -13.97
CA ALA A 14 -23.93 30.39 -13.24
C ALA A 14 -24.49 31.70 -12.63
N GLY A 15 -25.48 32.32 -13.27
CA GLY A 15 -26.10 33.56 -12.76
C GLY A 15 -27.15 33.30 -11.67
N THR A 16 -27.73 32.11 -11.63
CA THR A 16 -28.76 31.78 -10.62
C THR A 16 -28.21 31.38 -9.26
N LYS A 17 -26.95 31.04 -9.16
CA LYS A 17 -26.31 30.68 -7.87
C LYS A 17 -26.37 31.77 -6.78
N ASN A 18 -26.49 33.04 -7.21
CA ASN A 18 -26.53 34.19 -6.32
C ASN A 18 -27.93 34.77 -6.14
N ILE A 19 -28.94 34.14 -6.68
CA ILE A 19 -30.33 34.61 -6.57
C ILE A 19 -30.99 33.82 -5.44
N PRO A 20 -31.48 34.48 -4.37
CA PRO A 20 -32.14 33.78 -3.27
C PRO A 20 -33.36 32.98 -3.71
N ALA A 21 -33.66 31.90 -3.00
CA ALA A 21 -34.90 31.17 -3.20
C ALA A 21 -36.09 32.06 -2.89
N ALA A 22 -36.89 32.35 -3.90
CA ALA A 22 -38.06 33.18 -3.81
C ALA A 22 -38.96 33.04 -5.06
N VAL A 23 -40.10 33.67 -5.03
CA VAL A 23 -40.93 33.84 -6.21
C VAL A 23 -40.61 35.19 -6.84
N TYR A 24 -40.17 35.15 -8.09
CA TYR A 24 -39.84 36.33 -8.87
C TYR A 24 -40.96 36.56 -9.90
N LEU A 25 -41.43 37.79 -10.00
CA LEU A 25 -42.27 38.22 -11.10
C LEU A 25 -41.39 38.87 -12.15
N VAL A 26 -41.61 38.51 -13.38
CA VAL A 26 -40.88 39.07 -14.53
C VAL A 26 -41.76 40.06 -15.23
N ASP A 27 -41.30 41.28 -15.32
CA ASP A 27 -41.93 42.31 -16.12
C ASP A 27 -41.27 42.36 -17.50
N LEU A 28 -42.05 42.56 -18.51
CA LEU A 28 -41.59 42.65 -19.89
C LEU A 28 -41.69 44.09 -20.40
N GLU A 29 -40.55 44.70 -20.69
CA GLU A 29 -40.47 45.98 -21.35
C GLU A 29 -40.36 45.76 -22.87
N ILE A 30 -41.31 46.33 -23.60
CA ILE A 30 -41.36 46.26 -25.04
C ILE A 30 -41.19 47.68 -25.58
N SER A 31 -40.14 47.92 -26.37
CA SER A 31 -39.91 49.18 -27.04
C SER A 31 -40.01 49.00 -28.54
N SER A 32 -40.87 49.77 -29.18
CA SER A 32 -41.03 49.79 -30.63
C SER A 32 -41.43 51.18 -31.10
N GLY A 33 -40.77 51.70 -32.13
CA GLY A 33 -41.10 53.01 -32.73
C GLY A 33 -41.05 54.21 -31.81
N GLY A 34 -40.16 54.16 -30.77
CA GLY A 34 -40.02 55.22 -29.78
C GLY A 34 -41.05 55.16 -28.65
N VAL A 35 -41.91 54.18 -28.62
CA VAL A 35 -42.87 53.92 -27.56
C VAL A 35 -42.39 52.74 -26.73
N THR A 36 -42.31 52.91 -25.42
CA THR A 36 -41.99 51.83 -24.46
C THR A 36 -43.22 51.50 -23.68
N GLN A 37 -43.56 50.22 -23.62
CA GLN A 37 -44.66 49.68 -22.82
C GLN A 37 -44.16 48.59 -21.88
N VAL A 38 -44.44 48.71 -20.60
CA VAL A 38 -44.14 47.70 -19.60
C VAL A 38 -45.35 46.87 -19.32
N LYS A 39 -45.23 45.56 -19.39
CA LYS A 39 -46.23 44.59 -18.93
C LYS A 39 -45.71 43.91 -17.67
N GLU A 40 -46.33 44.21 -16.55
CA GLU A 40 -45.95 43.66 -15.28
C GLU A 40 -46.46 42.22 -15.10
N GLY A 41 -45.64 41.40 -14.40
CA GLY A 41 -46.01 40.05 -13.96
C GLY A 41 -46.30 39.05 -15.10
N VAL A 42 -45.72 39.24 -16.28
CA VAL A 42 -45.97 38.39 -17.47
C VAL A 42 -45.51 36.93 -17.24
N CYS A 43 -44.58 36.72 -16.32
CA CYS A 43 -44.10 35.40 -15.96
C CYS A 43 -43.83 35.33 -14.48
N ARG A 44 -44.13 34.20 -13.88
CA ARG A 44 -43.80 33.90 -12.49
C ARG A 44 -42.75 32.80 -12.45
N ILE A 45 -41.59 33.10 -11.92
CA ILE A 45 -40.49 32.13 -11.73
C ILE A 45 -40.36 31.85 -10.25
N GLN A 46 -40.53 30.61 -9.85
CA GLN A 46 -40.26 30.17 -8.49
C GLN A 46 -38.89 29.52 -8.46
N LEU A 47 -37.92 30.22 -7.87
CA LEU A 47 -36.65 29.63 -7.48
C LEU A 47 -36.88 28.95 -6.14
N LYS A 48 -36.70 27.66 -6.11
CA LYS A 48 -36.67 26.89 -4.87
C LYS A 48 -35.23 26.83 -4.40
N ASP A 49 -35.06 26.96 -3.11
CA ASP A 49 -33.76 26.58 -2.51
C ASP A 49 -33.60 25.08 -2.75
N ASN A 50 -32.86 24.78 -3.76
CA ASN A 50 -32.51 23.39 -4.02
C ASN A 50 -31.27 23.10 -3.19
N SER A 51 -31.48 22.94 -1.90
CA SER A 51 -30.51 22.36 -0.99
C SER A 51 -30.25 20.86 -1.29
N ALA A 52 -30.76 20.38 -2.45
CA ALA A 52 -30.34 19.10 -2.98
C ALA A 52 -28.82 19.16 -3.16
N LYS A 53 -28.14 18.33 -2.41
CA LYS A 53 -26.70 18.17 -2.52
C LYS A 53 -26.33 18.03 -3.99
N ALA A 54 -25.32 18.79 -4.43
CA ALA A 54 -24.82 18.73 -5.78
C ALA A 54 -24.44 17.31 -6.19
N VAL A 55 -24.04 16.51 -5.21
CA VAL A 55 -23.71 15.10 -5.33
C VAL A 55 -24.52 14.31 -4.29
N THR A 56 -25.18 13.27 -4.73
CA THR A 56 -25.80 12.26 -3.87
C THR A 56 -25.03 10.95 -4.04
N VAL A 57 -24.60 10.38 -2.95
CA VAL A 57 -23.80 9.17 -2.93
C VAL A 57 -24.32 8.24 -1.84
N SER A 58 -24.42 6.96 -2.16
CA SER A 58 -24.55 5.88 -1.19
C SER A 58 -23.64 4.73 -1.59
N ALA A 59 -22.97 4.13 -0.65
CA ALA A 59 -22.09 3.00 -0.90
C ALA A 59 -22.33 1.88 0.08
N THR A 60 -22.19 0.66 -0.42
CA THR A 60 -22.17 -0.56 0.39
C THR A 60 -20.97 -1.41 0.01
N TRP A 61 -20.52 -2.21 0.93
CA TRP A 61 -19.41 -3.10 0.73
C TRP A 61 -19.60 -4.42 1.49
N GLY A 62 -18.88 -5.45 1.10
CA GLY A 62 -18.99 -6.76 1.72
C GLY A 62 -17.96 -7.72 1.15
N THR A 63 -17.89 -8.89 1.74
CA THR A 63 -17.09 -10.00 1.23
C THR A 63 -18.00 -11.10 0.67
N THR A 64 -17.43 -12.11 0.04
CA THR A 64 -18.18 -13.24 -0.54
C THR A 64 -19.12 -13.92 0.46
N ASP A 65 -18.75 -13.90 1.74
CA ASP A 65 -19.47 -14.64 2.79
C ASP A 65 -20.16 -13.71 3.80
N SER A 66 -20.22 -12.41 3.53
CA SER A 66 -20.85 -11.45 4.45
C SER A 66 -21.95 -10.65 3.76
N ASP A 67 -22.94 -10.25 4.54
CA ASP A 67 -23.93 -9.29 4.10
C ASP A 67 -23.27 -7.93 3.79
N LYS A 68 -23.90 -7.17 2.90
CA LYS A 68 -23.39 -5.84 2.55
C LYS A 68 -23.62 -4.87 3.70
N ALA A 69 -22.56 -4.21 4.11
CA ALA A 69 -22.59 -3.14 5.10
C ALA A 69 -22.57 -1.76 4.42
N PRO A 70 -23.19 -0.73 4.99
CA PRO A 70 -23.05 0.63 4.49
C PRO A 70 -21.63 1.15 4.71
N ALA A 71 -21.14 1.95 3.78
CA ALA A 71 -19.94 2.74 3.96
C ALA A 71 -20.30 4.16 4.42
N ASP A 72 -19.44 4.79 5.22
CA ASP A 72 -19.56 6.22 5.47
C ASP A 72 -19.14 6.98 4.22
N VAL A 73 -19.97 7.89 3.78
CA VAL A 73 -19.75 8.63 2.54
C VAL A 73 -19.75 10.12 2.80
N SER A 74 -18.71 10.78 2.31
CA SER A 74 -18.65 12.23 2.25
C SER A 74 -18.37 12.70 0.82
N SER A 75 -18.78 13.92 0.51
CA SER A 75 -18.48 14.54 -0.76
C SER A 75 -18.19 16.03 -0.57
N LYS A 76 -17.21 16.53 -1.32
CA LYS A 76 -16.87 17.95 -1.37
C LYS A 76 -16.64 18.38 -2.83
N GLU A 77 -16.98 19.62 -3.16
CA GLU A 77 -16.53 20.26 -4.39
C GLU A 77 -15.09 20.76 -4.17
N LEU A 78 -14.21 20.59 -5.15
CA LEU A 78 -12.84 21.08 -5.06
C LEU A 78 -12.81 22.61 -5.03
N SER A 79 -11.94 23.19 -4.21
CA SER A 79 -11.60 24.61 -4.25
C SER A 79 -10.89 24.97 -5.56
N GLU A 80 -10.73 26.26 -5.86
CA GLU A 80 -10.01 26.69 -7.05
C GLU A 80 -8.55 26.22 -7.07
N GLU A 81 -7.90 26.20 -5.91
CA GLU A 81 -6.53 25.73 -5.75
C GLU A 81 -6.42 24.21 -5.99
N GLU A 82 -7.25 23.41 -5.31
CA GLU A 82 -7.33 21.96 -5.51
C GLU A 82 -7.69 21.59 -6.97
N LEU A 83 -8.53 22.41 -7.62
CA LEU A 83 -8.87 22.22 -9.02
C LEU A 83 -7.68 22.46 -9.96
N GLN A 84 -6.84 23.44 -9.67
CA GLN A 84 -5.63 23.68 -10.45
C GLN A 84 -4.64 22.52 -10.31
N GLU A 85 -4.44 22.02 -9.09
CA GLU A 85 -3.60 20.84 -8.85
C GLU A 85 -4.15 19.61 -9.57
N PHE A 86 -5.44 19.36 -9.46
CA PHE A 86 -6.12 18.26 -10.14
C PHE A 86 -5.98 18.34 -11.68
N ALA A 87 -6.19 19.52 -12.25
CA ALA A 87 -6.05 19.75 -13.68
C ALA A 87 -4.59 19.55 -14.13
N GLY A 88 -3.63 20.00 -13.32
CA GLY A 88 -2.21 19.79 -13.56
C GLY A 88 -1.82 18.33 -13.54
N ALA A 89 -2.33 17.57 -12.57
CA ALA A 89 -2.09 16.13 -12.44
C ALA A 89 -2.65 15.30 -13.61
N LEU A 90 -3.83 15.69 -14.14
CA LEU A 90 -4.41 15.05 -15.32
C LEU A 90 -3.75 15.47 -16.63
N GLY A 91 -3.10 16.64 -16.69
CA GLY A 91 -2.43 17.14 -17.88
C GLY A 91 -3.35 17.16 -19.12
N SER A 92 -2.95 16.45 -20.17
CA SER A 92 -3.72 16.39 -21.43
C SER A 92 -5.09 15.65 -21.32
N ALA A 93 -5.28 14.86 -20.27
CA ALA A 93 -6.55 14.19 -20.01
C ALA A 93 -7.60 15.13 -19.39
N TYR A 94 -7.19 16.29 -18.88
CA TYR A 94 -8.12 17.26 -18.32
C TYR A 94 -8.87 18.03 -19.40
N ASN A 95 -10.20 18.00 -19.35
CA ASN A 95 -11.06 18.79 -20.21
C ASN A 95 -11.91 19.75 -19.36
N LYS A 96 -11.66 21.04 -19.46
CA LYS A 96 -12.40 22.09 -18.73
C LYS A 96 -13.91 22.12 -18.99
N ASN A 97 -14.35 21.47 -20.05
CA ASN A 97 -15.79 21.38 -20.38
C ASN A 97 -16.49 20.24 -19.65
N TYR A 98 -15.73 19.33 -19.04
CA TYR A 98 -16.30 18.20 -18.30
C TYR A 98 -16.40 18.53 -16.81
N GLY A 99 -17.30 17.84 -16.14
CA GLY A 99 -17.23 17.63 -14.70
C GLY A 99 -16.45 16.36 -14.40
N TYR A 100 -16.02 16.20 -13.15
CA TYR A 100 -15.29 15.01 -12.72
C TYR A 100 -15.78 14.57 -11.35
N LEU A 101 -15.90 13.26 -11.20
CA LEU A 101 -16.07 12.61 -9.91
C LEU A 101 -14.75 11.90 -9.56
N ILE A 102 -14.20 12.20 -8.39
CA ILE A 102 -12.99 11.58 -7.87
C ILE A 102 -13.41 10.67 -6.73
N LEU A 103 -13.52 9.37 -7.02
CA LEU A 103 -13.98 8.39 -6.04
C LEU A 103 -12.77 7.79 -5.32
N LYS A 104 -12.68 8.05 -4.03
CA LYS A 104 -11.68 7.48 -3.11
C LYS A 104 -12.37 6.49 -2.18
N VAL A 105 -11.78 5.33 -2.00
CA VAL A 105 -12.23 4.36 -0.99
C VAL A 105 -11.15 4.24 0.06
N LYS A 106 -11.54 4.39 1.31
CA LYS A 106 -10.64 4.31 2.45
C LYS A 106 -11.05 3.19 3.39
N ASP A 107 -10.07 2.57 3.99
CA ASP A 107 -10.30 1.63 5.07
C ASP A 107 -10.65 2.37 6.38
N ARG A 108 -10.93 1.63 7.44
CA ARG A 108 -11.26 2.19 8.75
C ARG A 108 -10.12 3.01 9.38
N ARG A 109 -8.87 2.85 8.93
CA ARG A 109 -7.71 3.63 9.36
C ARG A 109 -7.50 4.89 8.53
N ASN A 110 -8.44 5.21 7.66
CA ASN A 110 -8.35 6.34 6.75
C ASN A 110 -7.26 6.18 5.66
N GLN A 111 -6.81 4.95 5.40
CA GLN A 111 -5.86 4.67 4.33
C GLN A 111 -6.61 4.41 3.03
N SER A 112 -6.13 5.01 1.95
CA SER A 112 -6.73 4.83 0.62
C SER A 112 -6.55 3.41 0.12
N ILE A 113 -7.56 2.88 -0.55
CA ILE A 113 -7.48 1.62 -1.27
C ILE A 113 -7.06 1.91 -2.70
N SER A 114 -5.90 1.37 -3.09
CA SER A 114 -5.39 1.58 -4.45
C SER A 114 -6.30 0.97 -5.49
N TRP A 115 -6.60 1.74 -6.54
CA TRP A 115 -7.45 1.31 -7.64
C TRP A 115 -6.67 0.71 -8.80
N LYS A 116 -5.44 1.12 -8.99
CA LYS A 116 -4.69 0.85 -10.21
C LYS A 116 -4.47 -0.62 -10.48
N ASP A 117 -4.12 -1.44 -9.57
CA ASP A 117 -3.77 -2.85 -9.81
C ASP A 117 -4.63 -3.83 -9.00
N ARG A 118 -5.67 -3.34 -8.33
CA ARG A 118 -6.39 -4.13 -7.35
C ARG A 118 -7.88 -4.24 -7.59
N TRP A 119 -8.47 -3.19 -8.13
CA TRP A 119 -9.89 -3.16 -8.40
C TRP A 119 -10.15 -3.61 -9.83
N VAL A 120 -11.07 -4.51 -9.98
CA VAL A 120 -11.59 -4.93 -11.28
C VAL A 120 -13.08 -4.63 -11.33
N PRO A 121 -13.59 -4.18 -12.48
CA PRO A 121 -15.01 -4.04 -12.66
C PRO A 121 -15.71 -5.36 -12.36
N ARG A 122 -16.78 -5.31 -11.58
CA ARG A 122 -17.58 -6.50 -11.32
C ARG A 122 -18.28 -6.91 -12.60
N THR A 123 -17.90 -8.08 -13.10
CA THR A 123 -18.27 -8.62 -14.42
C THR A 123 -19.63 -8.23 -14.97
N ASN A 124 -19.71 -8.02 -16.28
CA ASN A 124 -20.85 -7.83 -17.21
C ASN A 124 -22.01 -6.93 -16.71
N LYS A 125 -21.89 -6.39 -15.52
CA LYS A 125 -22.86 -5.52 -14.87
C LYS A 125 -22.21 -4.27 -14.33
N ASN A 126 -21.01 -3.96 -14.74
CA ASN A 126 -20.54 -2.62 -14.52
C ASN A 126 -21.29 -1.70 -15.49
N ASN A 127 -22.46 -1.42 -15.04
CA ASN A 127 -23.43 -0.63 -15.78
C ASN A 127 -22.98 0.81 -15.93
N PHE A 128 -21.94 1.17 -15.18
CA PHE A 128 -21.36 2.49 -15.20
C PHE A 128 -20.72 2.80 -16.56
N GLU A 129 -19.76 1.98 -17.01
CA GLU A 129 -19.13 2.15 -18.32
C GLU A 129 -20.11 1.87 -19.46
N THR A 130 -21.00 0.89 -19.28
CA THR A 130 -22.02 0.56 -20.27
C THR A 130 -23.08 1.64 -20.39
N ALA A 131 -23.51 2.24 -19.27
CA ALA A 131 -24.46 3.33 -19.26
C ALA A 131 -23.84 4.68 -19.64
N ASN A 132 -22.54 4.80 -19.54
CA ASN A 132 -21.79 6.02 -19.82
C ASN A 132 -20.61 5.74 -20.76
N PRO A 133 -20.86 5.31 -22.00
CA PRO A 133 -19.80 4.89 -22.93
C PRO A 133 -18.85 6.02 -23.35
N TRP A 134 -19.19 7.27 -23.02
CA TRP A 134 -18.33 8.43 -23.23
C TRP A 134 -17.37 8.69 -22.08
N ALA A 135 -17.53 8.00 -20.95
CA ALA A 135 -16.71 8.20 -19.78
C ALA A 135 -15.44 7.36 -19.89
N GLU A 136 -14.36 7.99 -20.30
CA GLU A 136 -13.05 7.40 -20.19
C GLU A 136 -12.62 7.47 -18.73
N ILE A 137 -12.77 6.36 -18.01
CA ILE A 137 -12.44 6.27 -16.58
C ILE A 137 -10.93 6.22 -16.40
N ILE A 138 -10.42 7.05 -15.51
CA ILE A 138 -9.00 7.12 -15.18
C ILE A 138 -8.78 6.48 -13.82
N TYR A 139 -7.94 5.46 -13.79
CA TYR A 139 -7.54 4.76 -12.56
C TYR A 139 -6.20 5.28 -12.08
N THR A 140 -6.17 5.75 -10.83
CA THR A 140 -4.94 6.15 -10.14
C THR A 140 -4.69 5.26 -8.93
N ASP A 141 -3.56 5.44 -8.26
CA ASP A 141 -3.29 4.69 -7.03
C ASP A 141 -4.30 5.05 -5.92
N GLU A 142 -4.82 6.26 -5.90
CA GLU A 142 -5.67 6.75 -4.81
C GLU A 142 -7.16 6.84 -5.17
N ALA A 143 -7.50 6.92 -6.46
CA ALA A 143 -8.85 7.22 -6.86
C ALA A 143 -9.24 6.64 -8.22
N VAL A 144 -10.53 6.46 -8.42
CA VAL A 144 -11.16 6.36 -9.74
C VAL A 144 -11.70 7.72 -10.12
N ILE A 145 -11.29 8.24 -11.26
CA ILE A 145 -11.70 9.54 -11.77
C ILE A 145 -12.64 9.32 -12.94
N VAL A 146 -13.84 9.85 -12.82
CA VAL A 146 -14.90 9.68 -13.78
C VAL A 146 -15.25 11.02 -14.41
N PRO A 147 -14.85 11.27 -15.66
CA PRO A 147 -15.28 12.44 -16.39
C PRO A 147 -16.76 12.31 -16.81
N TYR A 148 -17.49 13.42 -16.77
CA TYR A 148 -18.85 13.49 -17.31
C TYR A 148 -19.03 14.77 -18.14
N PRO A 149 -19.32 14.62 -19.44
CA PRO A 149 -19.40 15.74 -20.37
C PRO A 149 -20.73 16.50 -20.29
N VAL A 150 -21.69 16.00 -19.52
CA VAL A 150 -23.03 16.57 -19.40
C VAL A 150 -23.20 17.28 -18.05
N PRO A 151 -24.16 18.24 -17.95
CA PRO A 151 -24.37 19.00 -16.72
C PRO A 151 -24.79 18.16 -15.52
N SER A 152 -25.35 17.01 -15.74
CA SER A 152 -25.75 16.07 -14.68
C SER A 152 -25.26 14.67 -14.98
N TYR A 153 -24.93 13.95 -13.96
CA TYR A 153 -24.39 12.59 -14.04
C TYR A 153 -24.99 11.72 -12.94
N PRO A 154 -25.13 10.43 -13.16
CA PRO A 154 -25.07 9.72 -14.43
C PRO A 154 -26.32 9.98 -15.29
N VAL A 155 -26.14 9.86 -16.60
CA VAL A 155 -27.31 9.80 -17.52
C VAL A 155 -27.83 8.38 -17.42
N VAL A 156 -28.89 8.20 -16.71
CA VAL A 156 -29.31 6.92 -16.16
C VAL A 156 -30.21 6.13 -17.08
N SER A 157 -29.91 4.85 -17.20
CA SER A 157 -30.93 3.83 -17.41
C SER A 157 -31.51 3.43 -16.04
N GLN A 158 -32.79 3.59 -15.85
CA GLN A 158 -33.49 3.28 -14.60
C GLN A 158 -33.39 1.80 -14.18
N SER A 159 -33.05 0.91 -15.09
CA SER A 159 -32.98 -0.54 -14.82
C SER A 159 -31.67 -1.01 -14.18
N THR A 160 -30.62 -0.22 -14.25
CA THR A 160 -29.29 -0.64 -13.83
C THR A 160 -28.70 0.22 -12.72
N GLY A 161 -29.36 1.31 -12.41
CA GLY A 161 -28.91 2.24 -11.39
C GLY A 161 -27.60 2.95 -11.74
N ASN A 162 -27.23 3.84 -10.89
CA ASN A 162 -26.02 4.65 -10.98
C ASN A 162 -24.86 3.97 -10.26
N ALA A 163 -24.87 2.64 -10.21
CA ALA A 163 -23.93 1.91 -9.38
C ALA A 163 -22.58 1.75 -10.06
N VAL A 164 -21.56 2.21 -9.39
CA VAL A 164 -20.19 1.82 -9.65
C VAL A 164 -19.93 0.56 -8.83
N GLN A 165 -19.72 -0.55 -9.51
CA GLN A 165 -19.53 -1.85 -8.87
C GLN A 165 -18.14 -2.38 -9.14
N TYR A 166 -17.37 -2.58 -8.08
CA TYR A 166 -16.02 -3.12 -8.15
C TYR A 166 -15.85 -4.30 -7.21
N LYS A 167 -14.94 -5.18 -7.54
CA LYS A 167 -14.43 -6.16 -6.62
C LYS A 167 -12.91 -6.07 -6.56
N VAL A 168 -12.36 -6.38 -5.41
CA VAL A 168 -10.94 -6.59 -5.20
C VAL A 168 -10.73 -8.09 -5.10
N GLU A 169 -10.03 -8.66 -6.08
CA GLU A 169 -9.80 -10.09 -6.11
C GLU A 169 -8.77 -10.49 -5.06
N LYS A 170 -9.04 -11.58 -4.36
CA LYS A 170 -8.13 -12.18 -3.38
C LYS A 170 -6.73 -12.41 -3.93
N ALA A 171 -6.62 -12.84 -5.17
CA ALA A 171 -5.35 -13.12 -5.83
C ALA A 171 -4.45 -11.88 -6.00
N ASN A 172 -5.05 -10.69 -6.02
CA ASN A 172 -4.34 -9.42 -6.26
C ASN A 172 -4.09 -8.61 -5.00
N THR A 173 -4.45 -9.14 -3.84
CA THR A 173 -4.45 -8.39 -2.59
C THR A 173 -4.11 -9.26 -1.40
N ALA A 174 -3.87 -8.61 -0.29
CA ALA A 174 -3.79 -9.19 1.02
C ALA A 174 -5.08 -9.85 1.53
N PHE A 175 -6.15 -9.79 0.77
CA PHE A 175 -7.44 -10.27 1.24
C PHE A 175 -7.56 -11.79 1.15
N ARG A 176 -8.19 -12.35 2.14
CA ARG A 176 -8.56 -13.76 2.12
C ARG A 176 -9.80 -14.05 1.31
N LYS A 177 -10.61 -13.03 1.07
CA LYS A 177 -11.90 -13.09 0.38
C LYS A 177 -12.01 -11.95 -0.60
N ASP A 178 -12.74 -12.16 -1.67
CA ASP A 178 -13.05 -11.08 -2.59
C ASP A 178 -13.87 -10.01 -1.87
N LEU A 179 -13.45 -8.76 -2.01
CA LEU A 179 -14.16 -7.59 -1.52
C LEU A 179 -15.05 -7.03 -2.63
N PHE A 180 -16.31 -6.82 -2.33
CA PHE A 180 -17.27 -6.16 -3.21
C PHE A 180 -17.59 -4.78 -2.70
N PHE A 181 -17.60 -3.83 -3.61
CA PHE A 181 -17.94 -2.44 -3.34
C PHE A 181 -18.94 -1.95 -4.38
N ASP A 182 -20.09 -1.49 -3.93
CA ASP A 182 -21.13 -0.93 -4.75
C ASP A 182 -21.37 0.53 -4.34
N CYS A 183 -21.20 1.45 -5.25
CA CYS A 183 -21.41 2.87 -5.03
C CYS A 183 -22.45 3.42 -6.01
N ASN A 184 -23.50 4.01 -5.49
CA ASN A 184 -24.50 4.73 -6.28
C ASN A 184 -24.20 6.22 -6.23
N LEU A 185 -24.05 6.81 -7.39
CA LEU A 185 -23.66 8.20 -7.60
C LEU A 185 -24.72 8.96 -8.41
N SER A 186 -25.01 10.18 -8.01
CA SER A 186 -25.81 11.11 -8.80
C SER A 186 -25.26 12.52 -8.63
N VAL A 187 -25.10 13.24 -9.72
CA VAL A 187 -24.65 14.63 -9.74
C VAL A 187 -25.65 15.46 -10.48
N THR A 188 -26.03 16.59 -9.93
CA THR A 188 -27.04 17.48 -10.50
C THR A 188 -26.47 18.70 -11.20
N GLN A 189 -25.18 18.93 -11.10
CA GLN A 189 -24.51 20.09 -11.71
C GLN A 189 -23.09 19.74 -12.14
N LYS A 190 -22.56 20.53 -13.08
CA LYS A 190 -21.16 20.43 -13.46
C LYS A 190 -20.26 20.95 -12.34
N GLY A 191 -19.23 20.18 -12.03
CA GLY A 191 -18.23 20.52 -11.02
C GLY A 191 -17.17 19.44 -10.96
N VAL A 192 -16.20 19.58 -10.08
CA VAL A 192 -15.25 18.54 -9.73
C VAL A 192 -15.46 18.19 -8.26
N PHE A 193 -15.91 16.98 -8.04
CA PHE A 193 -16.32 16.52 -6.71
C PHE A 193 -15.44 15.36 -6.27
N GLU A 194 -14.83 15.51 -5.11
CA GLU A 194 -14.21 14.41 -4.40
C GLU A 194 -15.25 13.68 -3.56
N ILE A 195 -15.29 12.37 -3.70
CA ILE A 195 -16.19 11.48 -2.98
C ILE A 195 -15.31 10.51 -2.21
N GLU A 196 -15.40 10.53 -0.91
CA GLU A 196 -14.72 9.62 -0.03
C GLU A 196 -15.71 8.62 0.55
N CYS A 197 -15.44 7.34 0.35
CA CYS A 197 -16.19 6.24 0.95
C CYS A 197 -15.29 5.54 1.96
N ARG A 198 -15.68 5.55 3.24
CA ARG A 198 -14.95 4.85 4.29
C ARG A 198 -15.66 3.56 4.65
N LEU A 199 -14.88 2.48 4.65
CA LEU A 199 -15.34 1.16 5.03
C LEU A 199 -15.27 1.05 6.56
N THR A 200 -16.42 1.02 7.24
CA THR A 200 -16.50 1.27 8.69
C THR A 200 -16.71 0.03 9.54
N ASP A 201 -17.17 -1.07 8.94
CA ASP A 201 -17.54 -2.24 9.72
C ASP A 201 -16.32 -3.06 10.16
N SER A 202 -16.30 -3.43 11.44
CA SER A 202 -15.25 -4.25 12.03
C SER A 202 -15.30 -5.71 11.61
N GLU A 203 -16.46 -6.23 11.24
CA GLU A 203 -16.63 -7.63 10.84
C GLU A 203 -16.37 -7.83 9.35
N VAL A 204 -16.75 -6.87 8.55
CA VAL A 204 -16.34 -6.84 7.16
C VAL A 204 -14.93 -6.28 7.09
N GLN A 205 -14.06 -7.10 7.47
CA GLN A 205 -12.67 -6.76 7.60
C GLN A 205 -11.95 -6.98 6.28
N GLY A 206 -12.54 -6.63 5.20
CA GLY A 206 -11.85 -6.63 3.94
C GLY A 206 -11.04 -5.36 3.80
N LYS A 207 -9.87 -5.39 3.47
CA LYS A 207 -8.98 -4.33 3.65
C LYS A 207 -7.91 -4.31 2.66
N ALA A 208 -7.82 -3.34 1.93
CA ALA A 208 -6.63 -3.05 1.23
C ALA A 208 -5.71 -2.35 2.20
N THR A 209 -4.60 -2.93 2.44
CA THR A 209 -3.49 -2.16 2.94
C THR A 209 -3.00 -1.36 1.75
N VAL A 210 -3.27 -0.06 1.74
CA VAL A 210 -2.55 0.81 0.83
C VAL A 210 -1.17 0.92 1.38
N LEU A 211 -0.28 0.36 0.61
CA LEU A 211 1.12 0.67 0.78
C LEU A 211 1.35 2.04 0.17
N PRO A 212 2.17 2.89 0.78
CA PRO A 212 2.69 4.08 0.12
C PRO A 212 3.16 3.73 -1.29
N SER A 213 3.16 4.70 -2.20
CA SER A 213 3.76 4.53 -3.53
C SER A 213 5.12 3.83 -3.36
N GLY A 214 5.30 2.63 -3.93
CA GLY A 214 6.49 1.84 -3.72
C GLY A 214 6.24 0.34 -3.83
N LYS A 215 7.10 -0.44 -3.18
CA LYS A 215 7.09 -1.90 -3.26
C LYS A 215 5.84 -2.49 -2.60
N LYS A 216 5.37 -3.60 -3.17
CA LYS A 216 4.17 -4.30 -2.72
C LYS A 216 4.39 -5.04 -1.39
N LEU A 217 3.33 -5.21 -0.65
CA LEU A 217 3.32 -6.13 0.48
C LEU A 217 3.13 -7.55 -0.04
N PHE A 218 3.97 -8.46 0.41
CA PHE A 218 3.80 -9.88 0.15
C PHE A 218 2.93 -10.52 1.24
N PHE A 219 2.05 -11.40 0.84
CA PHE A 219 1.18 -12.16 1.74
C PHE A 219 1.51 -13.63 1.60
N PRO A 220 2.26 -14.17 2.56
CA PRO A 220 2.67 -15.56 2.50
C PRO A 220 1.47 -16.48 2.63
N VAL A 221 1.53 -17.60 1.93
CA VAL A 221 0.55 -18.69 2.02
C VAL A 221 1.00 -19.83 2.94
N GLN A 222 2.14 -19.66 3.61
CA GLN A 222 2.63 -20.63 4.59
C GLN A 222 1.66 -20.81 5.77
N ASP A 223 1.66 -21.99 6.35
CA ASP A 223 0.60 -22.45 7.26
C ASP A 223 0.49 -21.62 8.53
N ASP A 224 1.58 -21.07 9.04
CA ASP A 224 1.59 -20.22 10.23
C ASP A 224 0.84 -18.88 10.03
N LEU A 225 0.80 -18.38 8.79
CA LEU A 225 0.11 -17.14 8.45
C LEU A 225 -1.13 -17.34 7.59
N ARG A 226 -1.24 -18.46 6.89
CA ARG A 226 -2.35 -18.76 5.97
C ARG A 226 -3.72 -18.69 6.63
N SER A 227 -3.83 -19.18 7.86
CA SER A 227 -5.08 -19.23 8.61
C SER A 227 -5.36 -17.97 9.41
N MET A 228 -4.41 -17.02 9.44
CA MET A 228 -4.50 -15.82 10.26
C MET A 228 -5.35 -14.76 9.59
N ASP A 229 -6.29 -14.20 10.33
CA ASP A 229 -6.98 -13.00 9.91
C ASP A 229 -6.19 -11.76 10.34
N PHE A 230 -5.40 -11.20 9.44
CA PHE A 230 -4.63 -9.98 9.68
C PHE A 230 -5.49 -8.74 9.96
N TYR A 231 -6.75 -8.89 9.87
CA TYR A 231 -7.70 -7.81 10.04
C TYR A 231 -8.47 -7.92 11.35
N ASP A 232 -8.41 -9.05 11.98
CA ASP A 232 -8.86 -9.17 13.35
C ASP A 232 -7.77 -8.66 14.29
N ASP A 233 -8.09 -7.65 15.09
CA ASP A 233 -7.17 -7.11 16.09
C ASP A 233 -6.85 -8.14 17.20
N ASN A 234 -7.66 -9.17 17.30
CA ASN A 234 -7.41 -10.29 18.20
C ASN A 234 -6.43 -11.33 17.66
N SER A 235 -6.17 -11.31 16.35
CA SER A 235 -5.16 -12.17 15.76
C SER A 235 -3.75 -11.88 16.30
N ARG A 236 -2.90 -12.87 16.26
CA ARG A 236 -1.48 -12.74 16.68
C ARG A 236 -0.80 -11.58 15.97
N LEU A 237 -0.94 -11.48 14.65
CA LEU A 237 -0.51 -10.35 13.83
C LEU A 237 -1.73 -9.66 13.22
N SER A 238 -1.62 -8.36 12.99
CA SER A 238 -2.72 -7.57 12.43
C SER A 238 -2.19 -6.37 11.68
N TYR A 239 -2.92 -5.91 10.67
CA TYR A 239 -2.61 -4.64 9.98
C TYR A 239 -2.74 -3.41 10.87
N HIS A 240 -3.32 -3.54 12.07
CA HIS A 240 -3.28 -2.49 13.08
C HIS A 240 -1.94 -2.42 13.81
N ARG A 241 -1.18 -3.50 13.74
CA ARG A 241 0.12 -3.65 14.38
C ARG A 241 1.18 -3.88 13.34
N MET A 242 1.33 -2.89 12.45
CA MET A 242 2.39 -2.87 11.45
C MET A 242 2.88 -1.45 11.17
N VAL A 243 4.11 -1.37 10.73
CA VAL A 243 4.73 -0.19 10.16
C VAL A 243 5.54 -0.60 8.93
N SER A 244 5.75 0.29 7.99
CA SER A 244 6.53 -0.01 6.80
C SER A 244 7.45 1.15 6.41
N SER A 245 8.57 0.81 5.79
CA SER A 245 9.45 1.71 5.07
C SER A 245 9.42 1.39 3.56
N GLU A 246 10.37 1.87 2.81
CA GLU A 246 10.44 1.57 1.38
C GLU A 246 10.63 0.08 1.12
N ASN A 247 11.55 -0.58 1.84
CA ASN A 247 11.94 -1.96 1.57
C ASN A 247 11.41 -2.98 2.58
N PHE A 248 10.81 -2.53 3.68
CA PHE A 248 10.37 -3.41 4.76
C PHE A 248 8.94 -3.19 5.18
N VAL A 249 8.32 -4.26 5.68
CA VAL A 249 7.12 -4.22 6.50
C VAL A 249 7.40 -4.94 7.80
N VAL A 250 7.10 -4.30 8.92
CA VAL A 250 7.28 -4.84 10.26
C VAL A 250 5.93 -5.08 10.89
N PHE A 251 5.67 -6.31 11.27
CA PHE A 251 4.52 -6.69 12.08
C PHE A 251 4.96 -7.01 13.50
N TRP A 252 4.13 -6.68 14.49
CA TRP A 252 4.37 -7.09 15.87
C TRP A 252 3.18 -7.79 16.47
N GLU A 253 3.45 -8.72 17.37
CA GLU A 253 2.42 -9.52 18.02
C GLU A 253 1.55 -8.70 18.97
N LYS A 254 0.33 -9.16 19.19
CA LYS A 254 -0.69 -8.51 20.03
C LYS A 254 -0.19 -8.14 21.44
N GLY A 255 0.71 -8.94 22.01
CA GLY A 255 1.26 -8.70 23.34
C GLY A 255 1.93 -7.35 23.52
N PHE A 256 2.46 -6.74 22.46
CA PHE A 256 3.03 -5.39 22.50
C PHE A 256 1.99 -4.27 22.67
N GLY A 257 0.70 -4.54 22.43
CA GLY A 257 -0.32 -3.50 22.31
C GLY A 257 -0.21 -2.73 20.98
N ASP A 258 -0.75 -1.52 20.98
CA ASP A 258 -0.81 -0.69 19.76
C ASP A 258 0.51 0.02 19.46
N ASP A 259 1.31 0.29 20.48
CA ASP A 259 2.61 0.96 20.37
C ASP A 259 3.72 0.13 21.02
N PRO A 260 4.61 -0.49 20.25
CA PRO A 260 5.71 -1.26 20.78
C PRO A 260 6.72 -0.48 21.63
N LYS A 261 6.80 0.86 21.50
CA LYS A 261 7.61 1.70 22.38
C LYS A 261 7.09 1.76 23.80
N SER A 262 5.79 1.46 23.98
CA SER A 262 5.08 1.44 25.25
C SER A 262 4.63 0.03 25.67
N ALA A 263 5.24 -1.00 25.10
CA ALA A 263 4.86 -2.38 25.34
C ALA A 263 4.88 -2.74 26.83
N PRO A 264 3.89 -3.48 27.35
CA PRO A 264 3.91 -3.95 28.73
C PRO A 264 5.07 -4.93 28.94
N PRO A 265 5.59 -5.05 30.17
CA PRO A 265 6.62 -6.04 30.46
C PRO A 265 6.03 -7.46 30.45
N LEU A 266 6.82 -8.43 29.99
CA LEU A 266 6.50 -9.86 30.06
C LEU A 266 7.36 -10.55 31.11
N ASN A 267 6.72 -11.11 32.13
CA ASN A 267 7.42 -11.75 33.27
C ASN A 267 8.51 -10.84 33.93
N GLY A 268 8.24 -9.55 33.99
CA GLY A 268 9.18 -8.56 34.55
C GLY A 268 10.31 -8.13 33.60
N VAL A 269 10.34 -8.67 32.37
CA VAL A 269 11.31 -8.28 31.34
C VAL A 269 10.70 -7.13 30.51
N ASP A 270 11.50 -6.10 30.26
CA ASP A 270 11.13 -4.98 29.40
C ASP A 270 10.99 -5.44 27.94
N MET A 271 9.78 -5.31 27.41
CA MET A 271 9.42 -5.72 26.05
C MET A 271 9.35 -4.55 25.05
N THR A 272 9.68 -3.34 25.47
CA THR A 272 9.65 -2.20 24.55
C THR A 272 10.64 -2.38 23.40
N VAL A 273 10.28 -1.86 22.22
CA VAL A 273 11.16 -1.85 21.03
C VAL A 273 11.02 -0.54 20.27
N ASP A 274 12.12 -0.12 19.65
CA ASP A 274 12.16 1.04 18.78
C ASP A 274 12.12 0.59 17.32
N LEU A 275 10.93 0.64 16.72
CA LEU A 275 10.74 0.26 15.32
C LEU A 275 11.28 1.30 14.34
N ASP A 276 11.42 2.55 14.75
CA ASP A 276 12.03 3.57 13.89
C ASP A 276 13.52 3.30 13.73
N ASP A 277 14.22 2.94 14.83
CA ASP A 277 15.61 2.50 14.79
C ASP A 277 15.79 1.24 13.92
N LEU A 278 14.87 0.27 14.04
CA LEU A 278 14.87 -0.92 13.21
C LEU A 278 14.73 -0.61 11.72
N LEU A 279 13.77 0.25 11.36
CA LEU A 279 13.53 0.60 9.96
C LEU A 279 14.67 1.43 9.38
N GLU A 280 15.17 2.43 10.11
CA GLU A 280 16.30 3.26 9.66
C GLU A 280 17.53 2.41 9.37
N LYS A 281 17.91 1.55 10.31
CA LYS A 281 19.08 0.66 10.15
C LYS A 281 18.82 -0.43 9.11
N GLY A 282 17.60 -0.98 9.07
CA GLY A 282 17.19 -1.95 8.07
C GLY A 282 17.36 -1.43 6.64
N GLU A 283 16.95 -0.19 6.37
CA GLU A 283 17.14 0.44 5.06
C GLU A 283 18.64 0.61 4.71
N ARG A 284 19.50 0.87 5.69
CA ARG A 284 20.95 0.93 5.46
C ARG A 284 21.53 -0.45 5.16
N PHE A 285 21.07 -1.50 5.86
CA PHE A 285 21.48 -2.87 5.59
C PHE A 285 21.02 -3.31 4.20
N TYR A 286 19.76 -3.01 3.86
CA TYR A 286 19.22 -3.29 2.54
C TYR A 286 20.08 -2.65 1.44
N LYS A 287 20.33 -1.36 1.52
CA LYS A 287 21.14 -0.65 0.56
C LYS A 287 22.55 -1.23 0.40
N LEU A 288 23.17 -1.60 1.51
CA LEU A 288 24.49 -2.25 1.46
C LEU A 288 24.41 -3.61 0.76
N TYR A 289 23.47 -4.47 1.15
CA TYR A 289 23.42 -5.84 0.64
C TYR A 289 22.91 -5.92 -0.79
N HIS A 290 21.96 -5.06 -1.12
CA HIS A 290 21.38 -4.96 -2.46
C HIS A 290 22.29 -4.20 -3.43
N ASP A 291 22.63 -2.93 -3.11
CA ASP A 291 23.26 -2.01 -4.06
C ASP A 291 24.78 -2.16 -4.13
N SER A 292 25.44 -2.43 -2.98
CA SER A 292 26.90 -2.44 -2.90
C SER A 292 27.47 -3.86 -3.01
N LEU A 293 26.97 -4.79 -2.21
CA LEU A 293 27.42 -6.18 -2.23
C LEU A 293 26.77 -7.00 -3.36
N ASN A 294 25.76 -6.45 -4.03
CA ASN A 294 25.00 -7.10 -5.09
C ASN A 294 24.64 -8.55 -4.74
N PHE A 295 24.14 -8.75 -3.52
CA PHE A 295 23.81 -10.10 -3.05
C PHE A 295 22.68 -10.72 -3.88
N VAL A 296 21.76 -9.91 -4.34
CA VAL A 296 20.76 -10.21 -5.37
C VAL A 296 21.08 -9.42 -6.63
N THR A 297 20.43 -9.69 -7.74
CA THR A 297 20.63 -8.95 -8.97
C THR A 297 19.68 -7.76 -9.03
N PRO A 298 20.14 -6.52 -8.84
CA PRO A 298 19.28 -5.34 -8.89
C PRO A 298 18.48 -5.27 -10.21
N GLY A 299 17.19 -4.97 -10.11
CA GLY A 299 16.26 -4.93 -11.24
C GLY A 299 15.69 -6.29 -11.66
N ASN A 300 16.17 -7.40 -11.08
CA ASN A 300 15.70 -8.76 -11.37
C ASN A 300 15.37 -9.58 -10.11
N SER A 301 15.32 -8.94 -8.96
CA SER A 301 14.98 -9.58 -7.70
C SER A 301 13.55 -9.26 -7.27
N ASN A 302 12.90 -10.20 -6.60
CA ASN A 302 11.60 -9.94 -5.98
C ASN A 302 11.64 -8.79 -4.97
N VAL A 303 12.77 -8.55 -4.30
CA VAL A 303 12.94 -7.41 -3.39
C VAL A 303 12.88 -6.04 -4.08
N ASP A 304 13.02 -5.98 -5.40
CA ASP A 304 12.84 -4.73 -6.16
C ASP A 304 11.37 -4.29 -6.23
N SER A 305 10.45 -5.22 -6.08
CA SER A 305 9.01 -4.99 -6.22
C SER A 305 8.18 -5.33 -4.97
N ILE A 306 8.76 -6.08 -4.03
CA ILE A 306 8.09 -6.59 -2.84
C ILE A 306 8.91 -6.22 -1.59
N ARG A 307 8.24 -5.82 -0.52
CA ARG A 307 8.87 -5.56 0.77
C ARG A 307 9.23 -6.85 1.49
N MET A 308 10.40 -6.86 2.10
CA MET A 308 10.80 -7.92 3.04
C MET A 308 9.98 -7.81 4.33
N MET A 309 9.66 -8.95 4.93
CA MET A 309 8.85 -9.00 6.16
C MET A 309 9.72 -9.12 7.39
N VAL A 310 9.37 -8.37 8.42
CA VAL A 310 9.92 -8.52 9.76
C VAL A 310 8.79 -8.83 10.73
N ILE A 311 8.92 -9.89 11.51
CA ILE A 311 7.95 -10.29 12.53
C ILE A 311 8.59 -10.14 13.89
N VAL A 312 8.01 -9.30 14.74
CA VAL A 312 8.47 -9.05 16.10
C VAL A 312 7.64 -9.85 17.09
N HIS A 313 8.25 -10.85 17.70
CA HIS A 313 7.62 -11.75 18.64
C HIS A 313 7.58 -11.17 20.05
N TYR A 314 6.42 -11.25 20.71
CA TYR A 314 6.25 -10.88 22.11
C TYR A 314 6.64 -12.06 23.00
N THR A 315 7.95 -12.28 23.13
CA THR A 315 8.53 -13.39 23.90
C THR A 315 9.82 -12.98 24.56
N THR A 316 10.10 -13.57 25.72
CA THR A 316 11.41 -13.45 26.41
C THR A 316 12.41 -14.48 25.92
N THR A 317 12.00 -15.47 25.15
CA THR A 317 12.92 -16.42 24.51
C THR A 317 13.68 -15.69 23.40
N TRP A 318 15.00 -15.70 23.50
CA TRP A 318 15.85 -15.08 22.48
C TRP A 318 15.50 -15.62 21.10
N THR A 319 15.20 -14.73 20.17
CA THR A 319 14.80 -15.07 18.82
C THR A 319 15.42 -14.07 17.85
N ALA A 320 16.28 -14.56 16.99
CA ALA A 320 16.73 -13.88 15.80
C ALA A 320 16.92 -14.97 14.74
N ASN A 321 16.21 -14.82 13.62
CA ASN A 321 16.24 -15.77 12.52
C ASN A 321 15.93 -15.07 11.21
N GLY A 322 16.85 -15.17 10.26
CA GLY A 322 16.66 -14.71 8.90
C GLY A 322 16.34 -15.88 7.97
N GLY A 323 15.41 -15.68 7.05
CA GLY A 323 14.97 -16.69 6.10
C GLY A 323 14.02 -16.09 5.07
N GLY A 324 12.92 -16.75 4.77
CA GLY A 324 11.94 -16.23 3.83
C GLY A 324 10.60 -16.94 3.88
N TYR A 325 9.67 -16.42 3.11
CA TYR A 325 8.32 -16.95 2.94
C TYR A 325 8.04 -17.39 1.52
N ASP A 326 7.40 -18.55 1.39
CA ASP A 326 6.83 -19.12 0.17
C ASP A 326 7.80 -19.19 -1.03
N ASP A 327 9.10 -19.26 -0.75
CA ASP A 327 10.15 -19.18 -1.76
C ASP A 327 10.04 -17.94 -2.67
N VAL A 328 9.52 -16.85 -2.11
CA VAL A 328 9.28 -15.59 -2.84
C VAL A 328 10.07 -14.43 -2.24
N ILE A 329 10.02 -14.24 -0.93
CA ILE A 329 10.59 -13.05 -0.29
C ILE A 329 11.32 -13.35 1.01
N GLY A 330 12.44 -12.71 1.22
CA GLY A 330 13.18 -12.76 2.48
C GLY A 330 12.37 -12.22 3.67
N ALA A 331 12.56 -12.83 4.82
CA ALA A 331 11.88 -12.48 6.05
C ALA A 331 12.79 -12.60 7.27
N LEU A 332 12.40 -11.91 8.34
CA LEU A 332 13.13 -11.85 9.59
C LEU A 332 12.18 -12.05 10.77
N TRP A 333 12.57 -12.90 11.72
CA TRP A 333 11.86 -13.11 12.98
C TRP A 333 12.76 -12.70 14.14
N VAL A 334 12.29 -11.76 14.98
CA VAL A 334 13.07 -11.17 16.06
C VAL A 334 12.25 -11.01 17.33
N ASN A 335 12.91 -10.81 18.45
CA ASN A 335 12.28 -10.41 19.70
C ASN A 335 13.00 -9.19 20.32
N PRO A 336 12.44 -8.56 21.36
CA PRO A 336 13.04 -7.35 21.95
C PRO A 336 14.50 -7.51 22.39
N ALA A 337 14.92 -8.70 22.84
CA ALA A 337 16.30 -8.93 23.30
C ALA A 337 17.32 -8.78 22.17
N THR A 338 16.93 -8.98 20.92
CA THR A 338 17.83 -8.90 19.75
C THR A 338 17.84 -7.51 19.09
N MET A 339 17.00 -6.60 19.58
CA MET A 339 16.83 -5.25 19.03
C MET A 339 17.21 -4.13 20.02
N LYS A 340 17.93 -4.42 21.09
CA LYS A 340 18.31 -3.45 22.13
C LYS A 340 19.84 -3.38 22.30
N PRO A 341 20.52 -2.61 21.47
CA PRO A 341 20.06 -1.84 20.30
C PRO A 341 19.87 -2.72 19.06
N VAL A 342 19.20 -2.18 18.02
CA VAL A 342 19.28 -2.77 16.69
C VAL A 342 20.73 -2.68 16.21
N GLY A 343 21.36 -3.82 15.99
CA GLY A 343 22.80 -3.87 15.80
C GLY A 343 23.23 -5.04 14.92
N GLN A 344 24.41 -5.57 15.22
CA GLN A 344 25.07 -6.61 14.45
C GLN A 344 24.19 -7.87 14.28
N THR A 345 23.47 -8.30 15.32
CA THR A 345 22.56 -9.45 15.23
C THR A 345 21.51 -9.25 14.16
N ILE A 346 20.85 -8.09 14.12
CA ILE A 346 19.82 -7.80 13.12
C ILE A 346 20.44 -7.70 11.72
N ALA A 347 21.62 -7.08 11.58
CA ALA A 347 22.33 -7.05 10.30
C ALA A 347 22.69 -8.45 9.80
N HIS A 348 23.12 -9.33 10.70
CA HIS A 348 23.44 -10.73 10.41
C HIS A 348 22.19 -11.49 9.90
N GLU A 349 21.07 -11.36 10.59
CA GLU A 349 19.83 -12.05 10.20
C GLU A 349 19.26 -11.50 8.88
N PHE A 350 19.40 -10.21 8.60
CA PHE A 350 19.11 -9.69 7.27
C PHE A 350 20.05 -10.27 6.23
N GLY A 351 21.29 -10.56 6.57
CA GLY A 351 22.20 -11.32 5.71
C GLY A 351 21.58 -12.65 5.30
N HIS A 352 21.06 -13.42 6.25
CA HIS A 352 20.38 -14.68 5.97
C HIS A 352 19.12 -14.48 5.11
N SER A 353 18.37 -13.43 5.33
CA SER A 353 17.20 -13.12 4.48
C SER A 353 17.60 -12.86 3.02
N PHE A 354 18.75 -12.20 2.79
CA PHE A 354 19.30 -12.01 1.44
C PHE A 354 19.88 -13.29 0.84
N GLN A 355 20.51 -14.12 1.66
CA GLN A 355 20.97 -15.46 1.23
C GLN A 355 19.79 -16.31 0.73
N TYR A 356 18.69 -16.29 1.49
CA TYR A 356 17.46 -16.97 1.06
C TYR A 356 16.85 -16.33 -0.18
N GLN A 357 16.96 -15.02 -0.33
CA GLN A 357 16.42 -14.31 -1.48
C GLN A 357 17.08 -14.75 -2.80
N VAL A 358 18.37 -15.08 -2.79
CA VAL A 358 19.05 -15.64 -3.97
C VAL A 358 18.35 -16.88 -4.50
N TYR A 359 17.94 -17.76 -3.59
CA TYR A 359 17.15 -18.94 -3.94
C TYR A 359 15.74 -18.57 -4.42
N CYS A 360 15.11 -17.60 -3.77
CA CYS A 360 13.77 -17.13 -4.15
C CYS A 360 13.74 -16.53 -5.56
N ASP A 361 14.81 -15.87 -5.97
CA ASP A 361 14.90 -15.18 -7.26
C ASP A 361 15.22 -16.14 -8.42
N ASP A 362 15.77 -17.30 -8.13
CA ASP A 362 16.05 -18.31 -9.14
C ASP A 362 14.76 -19.05 -9.55
N PRO A 363 14.35 -19.00 -10.83
CA PRO A 363 13.15 -19.69 -11.28
C PRO A 363 13.23 -21.22 -11.12
N ASN A 364 14.43 -21.79 -11.11
CA ASN A 364 14.65 -23.22 -10.92
C ASN A 364 14.80 -23.62 -9.45
N LYS A 365 14.95 -22.65 -8.55
CA LYS A 365 15.16 -22.88 -7.10
C LYS A 365 16.45 -23.71 -6.82
N GLU A 366 17.51 -23.42 -7.57
CA GLU A 366 18.80 -24.11 -7.46
C GLU A 366 19.93 -23.21 -6.97
N ALA A 367 19.81 -21.89 -7.14
CA ALA A 367 20.85 -20.94 -6.78
C ALA A 367 21.05 -20.80 -5.26
N GLY A 368 22.26 -20.48 -4.87
CA GLY A 368 22.63 -20.30 -3.48
C GLY A 368 23.09 -21.61 -2.81
N PHE A 369 23.33 -21.55 -1.53
CA PHE A 369 23.73 -22.69 -0.72
C PHE A 369 22.58 -23.08 0.21
N ARG A 370 22.35 -24.36 0.43
CA ARG A 370 21.38 -24.83 1.41
C ARG A 370 21.94 -24.84 2.83
N GLN A 371 21.13 -24.39 3.75
CA GLN A 371 21.42 -24.56 5.17
C GLN A 371 21.03 -25.98 5.60
N GLY A 372 21.97 -26.77 6.10
CA GLY A 372 21.72 -28.00 6.86
C GLY A 372 20.82 -29.04 6.19
N GLN A 373 21.22 -29.59 5.07
CA GLN A 373 20.36 -30.52 4.30
C GLN A 373 20.08 -31.88 4.94
N SER A 374 20.96 -32.36 5.76
CA SER A 374 20.87 -33.76 6.13
C SER A 374 20.50 -33.91 7.58
N GLY A 375 19.39 -33.77 8.08
CA GLY A 375 19.00 -34.16 9.45
C GLY A 375 20.10 -34.31 10.52
N THR A 376 21.33 -34.18 10.14
CA THR A 376 22.55 -34.17 10.97
C THR A 376 23.10 -32.77 11.23
N SER A 377 22.35 -31.75 10.86
CA SER A 377 22.44 -30.37 11.33
C SER A 377 23.72 -29.55 11.10
N GLN A 378 24.75 -30.05 10.47
CA GLN A 378 26.05 -29.36 10.47
C GLN A 378 26.58 -29.02 9.07
N ASP A 379 26.10 -29.65 8.03
CA ASP A 379 26.61 -29.47 6.67
C ASP A 379 26.11 -28.17 6.06
N GLY A 380 27.02 -27.29 5.70
CA GLY A 380 26.73 -25.99 5.07
C GLY A 380 26.48 -24.83 6.04
N ASN A 381 26.14 -25.07 7.30
CA ASN A 381 25.84 -24.02 8.25
C ASN A 381 27.01 -23.04 8.46
N SER A 382 28.22 -23.54 8.54
CA SER A 382 29.40 -22.69 8.72
C SER A 382 29.54 -21.65 7.61
N PHE A 383 29.26 -22.00 6.37
CA PHE A 383 29.36 -21.06 5.25
C PHE A 383 28.22 -20.02 5.28
N TRP A 384 26.98 -20.44 5.61
CA TRP A 384 25.85 -19.54 5.81
C TRP A 384 26.15 -18.48 6.85
N GLU A 385 26.53 -18.90 8.04
CA GLU A 385 26.82 -18.04 9.17
C GLU A 385 27.98 -17.10 8.88
N MET A 386 29.05 -17.62 8.32
CA MET A 386 30.26 -16.87 7.97
C MET A 386 29.96 -15.75 6.97
N CYS A 387 29.12 -16.03 5.95
CA CYS A 387 28.73 -15.04 4.97
C CYS A 387 27.83 -13.97 5.58
N ALA A 388 26.82 -14.34 6.36
CA ALA A 388 25.96 -13.40 7.06
C ALA A 388 26.74 -12.53 8.05
N GLN A 389 27.70 -13.13 8.74
CA GLN A 389 28.60 -12.41 9.65
C GLN A 389 29.47 -11.40 8.90
N HIS A 390 30.04 -11.78 7.76
CA HIS A 390 30.77 -10.85 6.90
C HIS A 390 29.90 -9.68 6.45
N MET A 391 28.66 -9.95 5.99
CA MET A 391 27.72 -8.91 5.58
C MET A 391 27.42 -7.95 6.73
N ALA A 392 27.19 -8.48 7.94
CA ALA A 392 26.93 -7.66 9.12
C ALA A 392 28.10 -6.74 9.47
N TRP A 393 29.33 -7.25 9.44
CA TRP A 393 30.52 -6.46 9.80
C TRP A 393 30.90 -5.41 8.77
N GLN A 394 30.32 -5.42 7.55
CA GLN A 394 30.45 -4.30 6.63
C GLN A 394 29.78 -3.01 7.15
N ASN A 395 28.90 -3.14 8.15
CA ASN A 395 28.26 -2.02 8.83
C ASN A 395 29.00 -1.54 10.10
N ILE A 396 30.27 -1.82 10.22
CA ILE A 396 31.06 -1.58 11.46
C ILE A 396 30.94 -0.16 11.99
N ALA A 397 30.74 0.83 11.13
CA ALA A 397 30.52 2.22 11.55
C ALA A 397 29.23 2.43 12.35
N LEU A 398 28.26 1.52 12.24
CA LEU A 398 27.02 1.54 13.00
C LEU A 398 27.12 0.78 14.33
N PHE A 399 28.17 -0.03 14.49
CA PHE A 399 28.38 -0.92 15.63
C PHE A 399 29.76 -0.66 16.22
N PRO A 400 29.93 0.39 17.03
CA PRO A 400 31.22 0.73 17.64
C PRO A 400 31.65 -0.28 18.71
N GLU A 401 30.96 -1.39 18.82
CA GLU A 401 31.19 -2.42 19.80
C GLU A 401 32.45 -3.22 19.47
N TRP A 402 33.05 -3.78 20.52
CA TRP A 402 34.18 -4.68 20.38
C TRP A 402 33.77 -5.95 19.60
N ASN A 403 34.54 -6.26 18.56
CA ASN A 403 34.35 -7.51 17.83
C ASN A 403 34.92 -8.68 18.63
N CYS A 404 34.03 -9.43 19.30
CA CYS A 404 34.41 -10.60 20.09
C CYS A 404 34.90 -11.79 19.23
N ASP A 405 34.67 -11.78 17.94
CA ASP A 405 35.05 -12.86 17.01
C ASP A 405 36.59 -12.92 16.80
N VAL A 406 37.26 -11.77 16.87
CA VAL A 406 38.70 -11.70 16.62
C VAL A 406 39.52 -12.62 17.56
N PRO A 407 39.36 -12.57 18.89
CA PRO A 407 40.10 -13.48 19.79
C PRO A 407 39.78 -14.96 19.51
N ILE A 408 38.53 -15.29 19.22
CA ILE A 408 38.12 -16.67 18.93
C ILE A 408 38.76 -17.14 17.62
N TYR A 409 38.76 -16.32 16.58
CA TYR A 409 39.41 -16.62 15.32
C TYR A 409 40.92 -16.86 15.54
N LEU A 410 41.63 -15.95 16.23
CA LEU A 410 43.06 -16.05 16.49
C LEU A 410 43.44 -17.31 17.26
N ALA A 411 42.59 -17.74 18.19
CA ALA A 411 42.79 -18.96 18.93
C ALA A 411 42.56 -20.24 18.09
N ASN A 412 41.78 -20.17 17.04
CA ASN A 412 41.31 -21.32 16.28
C ASN A 412 41.68 -21.31 14.78
N HIS A 413 42.39 -20.31 14.28
CA HIS A 413 42.71 -20.11 12.85
C HIS A 413 43.46 -21.29 12.20
N HIS A 414 44.07 -22.17 13.02
CA HIS A 414 44.71 -23.40 12.55
C HIS A 414 43.72 -24.48 12.11
N ARG A 415 42.42 -24.30 12.38
CA ARG A 415 41.35 -25.21 11.95
C ARG A 415 40.94 -24.89 10.53
N GLY A 416 40.34 -25.85 9.85
CA GLY A 416 39.69 -25.58 8.55
C GLY A 416 38.63 -24.51 8.69
N PHE A 417 38.51 -23.63 7.70
CA PHE A 417 37.57 -22.48 7.75
C PHE A 417 36.10 -22.90 7.86
N MET A 418 35.75 -24.10 7.40
CA MET A 418 34.41 -24.67 7.56
C MET A 418 34.18 -25.35 8.90
N HIS A 419 35.15 -25.29 9.82
CA HIS A 419 35.01 -25.91 11.13
C HIS A 419 33.96 -25.19 11.95
N GLU A 420 33.06 -25.93 12.61
CA GLU A 420 31.93 -25.41 13.36
C GLU A 420 32.29 -24.32 14.39
N TRP A 421 33.43 -24.43 15.03
CA TRP A 421 33.92 -23.43 15.96
C TRP A 421 34.31 -22.10 15.32
N LEU A 422 34.38 -22.04 14.01
CA LEU A 422 34.74 -20.85 13.26
C LEU A 422 33.55 -20.31 12.41
N ARG A 423 32.37 -20.87 12.53
CA ARG A 423 31.26 -20.52 11.69
C ARG A 423 30.89 -19.03 11.71
N TYR A 424 31.09 -18.37 12.84
CA TYR A 424 30.90 -16.92 12.94
C TYR A 424 32.19 -16.13 12.77
N GLN A 425 33.33 -16.73 13.02
CA GLN A 425 34.62 -16.05 13.14
C GLN A 425 35.46 -16.10 11.88
N ALA A 426 35.25 -17.08 11.01
CA ALA A 426 36.06 -17.21 9.78
C ALA A 426 35.63 -16.25 8.65
N PHE A 427 34.74 -15.31 8.89
CA PHE A 427 34.30 -14.29 7.90
C PHE A 427 35.48 -13.43 7.38
N TYR A 428 36.63 -13.43 8.04
CA TYR A 428 37.87 -12.80 7.56
C TYR A 428 38.35 -13.37 6.23
N LEU A 429 38.02 -14.64 5.93
CA LEU A 429 38.28 -15.22 4.63
C LEU A 429 37.45 -14.52 3.55
N MET A 430 36.16 -14.21 3.84
CA MET A 430 35.28 -13.47 2.95
C MET A 430 35.80 -12.06 2.71
N GLU A 431 36.30 -11.40 3.75
CA GLU A 431 36.93 -10.08 3.65
C GLU A 431 38.16 -10.13 2.73
N TYR A 432 39.00 -11.15 2.89
CA TYR A 432 40.17 -11.35 2.02
C TYR A 432 39.72 -11.54 0.55
N TRP A 433 38.66 -12.32 0.31
CA TRP A 433 38.14 -12.51 -1.04
C TRP A 433 37.57 -11.20 -1.61
N ARG A 434 36.83 -10.44 -0.81
CA ARG A 434 36.34 -9.12 -1.20
C ARG A 434 37.46 -8.19 -1.64
N MET A 435 38.52 -8.12 -0.87
CA MET A 435 39.71 -7.32 -1.20
C MET A 435 40.42 -7.77 -2.49
N LYS A 436 40.36 -9.03 -2.83
CA LYS A 436 41.01 -9.59 -4.03
C LYS A 436 40.14 -9.58 -5.28
N HIS A 437 38.85 -9.71 -5.13
CA HIS A 437 37.93 -10.00 -6.24
C HIS A 437 36.80 -8.98 -6.39
N GLY A 438 36.74 -7.97 -5.54
CA GLY A 438 35.74 -6.88 -5.59
C GLY A 438 34.63 -7.03 -4.56
N GLU A 439 33.92 -5.92 -4.37
CA GLU A 439 32.87 -5.79 -3.34
C GLU A 439 31.75 -6.83 -3.51
N ASP A 440 31.37 -7.14 -4.74
CA ASP A 440 30.27 -8.02 -5.09
C ASP A 440 30.64 -9.50 -5.12
N MET A 441 31.87 -9.84 -4.75
CA MET A 441 32.40 -11.20 -4.90
C MET A 441 31.52 -12.23 -4.21
N LEU A 442 31.13 -11.96 -2.97
CA LEU A 442 30.34 -12.90 -2.19
C LEU A 442 28.93 -13.07 -2.79
N GLY A 443 28.32 -11.98 -3.22
CA GLY A 443 27.05 -12.03 -3.92
C GLY A 443 27.10 -12.86 -5.21
N ARG A 444 28.19 -12.73 -5.99
CA ARG A 444 28.39 -13.56 -7.19
C ARG A 444 28.52 -15.04 -6.85
N VAL A 445 29.32 -15.37 -5.82
CA VAL A 445 29.46 -16.76 -5.35
C VAL A 445 28.10 -17.35 -5.00
N TRP A 446 27.25 -16.59 -4.31
CA TRP A 446 25.91 -17.05 -3.96
C TRP A 446 24.98 -17.21 -5.18
N ARG A 447 24.94 -16.24 -6.07
CA ARG A 447 24.06 -16.28 -7.25
C ARG A 447 24.48 -17.32 -8.29
N GLU A 448 25.78 -17.58 -8.42
CA GLU A 448 26.34 -18.49 -9.42
C GLU A 448 26.48 -19.94 -8.92
N SER A 449 26.39 -20.13 -7.59
CA SER A 449 26.43 -21.48 -7.04
C SER A 449 25.15 -22.25 -7.35
N LYS A 450 25.33 -23.53 -7.63
CA LYS A 450 24.25 -24.50 -7.78
C LYS A 450 24.45 -25.59 -6.75
N SER A 451 24.09 -25.30 -5.52
CA SER A 451 24.53 -26.07 -4.37
C SER A 451 23.64 -27.23 -4.00
N HIS A 452 22.79 -27.64 -4.90
CA HIS A 452 21.90 -28.75 -4.64
C HIS A 452 22.46 -30.10 -5.02
N GLU A 453 23.67 -30.12 -5.53
CA GLU A 453 24.44 -31.35 -5.78
C GLU A 453 25.56 -31.54 -4.78
#